data_d2802b75c6ea689fb88910b54c5b23b8
#
_entry.id   d2802b75c6ea689fb88910b54c5b23b8
#
_cell.length_a   1.000
_cell.length_b   1.000
_cell.length_c   1.000
_cell.angle_alpha   90.00
_cell.angle_beta   90.00
_cell.angle_gamma   90.00
#
_symmetry.space_group_name_H-M   'P 1'
#
loop_
_entity.id
_entity.type
_entity.pdbx_description
1 polymer ?
#
loop_
_entity_poly.entity_id
_entity_poly.type
_entity_poly.pdbx_seq_one_letter_code
_entity_poly.pdbx_strand_id
1 'polypeptide(L)'
;IEGLKDYRYTFCIESSTKDYYFSEKLIDCFVTGTLPIYWGCPSIGDFFNIDGMLCFEEIHELPELLKKCTPEYYESKLDDIKENFVLAQKYRLAELNIPSLMV
;
A
#
# COMPACT_ATOMS: atom_id res chain seq x y z
N ILE A 1 14.32 3.71 -7.80
CA ILE A 1 13.98 2.38 -8.31
C ILE A 1 15.09 1.38 -8.09
N GLU A 2 16.31 1.82 -8.28
CA GLU A 2 17.42 0.91 -8.11
C GLU A 2 17.46 0.34 -6.70
N GLY A 3 17.11 1.16 -5.73
CA GLY A 3 17.10 0.70 -4.35
C GLY A 3 15.99 -0.28 -4.04
N LEU A 4 15.02 -0.41 -4.95
CA LEU A 4 13.86 -1.26 -4.75
C LEU A 4 13.77 -2.33 -5.82
N LYS A 5 14.90 -2.69 -6.42
CA LYS A 5 14.84 -3.61 -7.55
C LYS A 5 14.37 -5.00 -7.19
N ASP A 6 14.34 -5.35 -5.91
CA ASP A 6 13.75 -6.62 -5.51
C ASP A 6 12.24 -6.51 -5.37
N TYR A 7 11.71 -5.32 -5.56
CA TYR A 7 10.27 -5.06 -5.62
C TYR A 7 9.49 -5.43 -4.37
N ARG A 8 10.17 -5.49 -3.23
CA ARG A 8 9.46 -5.70 -1.96
C ARG A 8 8.75 -4.45 -1.49
N TYR A 9 9.31 -3.28 -1.83
CA TYR A 9 8.80 -1.98 -1.39
C TYR A 9 8.58 -1.10 -2.58
N THR A 10 7.60 -0.19 -2.47
CA THR A 10 7.40 0.80 -3.51
C THR A 10 6.83 2.07 -2.88
N PHE A 11 7.14 3.20 -3.50
CA PHE A 11 6.57 4.46 -3.06
C PHE A 11 5.19 4.62 -3.66
N CYS A 12 4.26 5.10 -2.83
CA CYS A 12 2.92 5.42 -3.29
C CYS A 12 2.54 6.76 -2.71
N ILE A 13 2.75 7.81 -3.50
CA ILE A 13 2.51 9.18 -3.06
C ILE A 13 1.29 9.70 -3.79
N GLU A 14 0.24 10.00 -3.03
CA GLU A 14 -0.96 10.56 -3.63
C GLU A 14 -0.74 12.04 -3.97
N SER A 15 -1.62 12.58 -4.80
CA SER A 15 -1.50 13.98 -5.18
C SER A 15 -1.97 14.93 -4.09
N SER A 16 -2.74 14.43 -3.13
CA SER A 16 -3.21 15.26 -2.01
C SER A 16 -3.59 14.35 -0.86
N THR A 17 -3.78 14.96 0.30
CA THR A 17 -4.21 14.23 1.50
C THR A 17 -5.69 14.49 1.71
N LYS A 18 -6.52 13.50 1.43
CA LYS A 18 -7.95 13.58 1.63
C LYS A 18 -8.41 12.38 2.41
N ASP A 19 -9.26 12.62 3.42
CA ASP A 19 -9.87 11.52 4.14
C ASP A 19 -10.74 10.69 3.21
N TYR A 20 -10.70 9.38 3.42
CA TYR A 20 -11.54 8.44 2.71
C TYR A 20 -11.32 8.43 1.22
N TYR A 21 -10.10 8.82 0.78
CA TYR A 21 -9.75 8.80 -0.62
C TYR A 21 -8.34 8.24 -0.82
N PHE A 22 -8.22 7.26 -1.68
CA PHE A 22 -6.93 6.76 -2.13
C PHE A 22 -7.07 6.41 -3.61
N SER A 23 -5.95 6.46 -4.32
CA SER A 23 -5.98 6.23 -5.75
C SER A 23 -5.74 4.75 -6.05
N GLU A 24 -5.94 4.41 -7.32
CA GLU A 24 -5.66 3.06 -7.79
C GLU A 24 -4.18 2.72 -7.71
N LYS A 25 -3.32 3.72 -7.55
CA LYS A 25 -1.90 3.45 -7.35
C LYS A 25 -1.66 2.59 -6.12
N LEU A 26 -2.39 2.86 -5.05
CA LEU A 26 -2.24 2.07 -3.83
C LEU A 26 -2.75 0.65 -4.05
N ILE A 27 -3.87 0.52 -4.76
CA ILE A 27 -4.41 -0.80 -5.08
C ILE A 27 -3.39 -1.59 -5.89
N ASP A 28 -2.75 -0.93 -6.87
CA ASP A 28 -1.73 -1.61 -7.68
C ASP A 28 -0.56 -2.09 -6.83
N CYS A 29 -0.15 -1.30 -5.84
CA CYS A 29 0.92 -1.74 -4.95
C CYS A 29 0.54 -3.03 -4.24
N PHE A 30 -0.67 -3.09 -3.71
CA PHE A 30 -1.10 -4.26 -2.96
C PHE A 30 -1.25 -5.49 -3.84
N VAL A 31 -1.80 -5.32 -5.05
CA VAL A 31 -2.00 -6.50 -5.91
C VAL A 31 -0.70 -7.01 -6.50
N THR A 32 0.35 -6.24 -6.47
CA THR A 32 1.67 -6.73 -6.89
C THR A 32 2.43 -7.32 -5.71
N GLY A 33 1.84 -7.32 -4.52
CA GLY A 33 2.47 -7.94 -3.36
C GLY A 33 3.58 -7.13 -2.74
N THR A 34 3.59 -5.82 -2.97
CA THR A 34 4.61 -4.97 -2.38
C THR A 34 4.09 -4.31 -1.11
N LEU A 35 5.00 -3.84 -0.29
CA LEU A 35 4.68 -3.08 0.91
C LEU A 35 4.88 -1.59 0.56
N PRO A 36 3.80 -0.81 0.48
CA PRO A 36 3.94 0.58 0.04
C PRO A 36 4.46 1.49 1.12
N ILE A 37 5.29 2.44 0.72
CA ILE A 37 5.69 3.57 1.54
C ILE A 37 4.75 4.68 1.12
N TYR A 38 3.75 4.94 1.95
CA TYR A 38 2.54 5.63 1.53
C TYR A 38 2.39 7.01 2.16
N TRP A 39 1.98 7.97 1.34
CA TRP A 39 1.58 9.30 1.77
C TRP A 39 0.29 9.67 1.06
N GLY A 40 -0.71 10.04 1.82
CA GLY A 40 -1.97 10.44 1.21
C GLY A 40 -3.11 10.41 2.22
N CYS A 41 -4.02 9.47 2.06
CA CYS A 41 -5.24 9.40 2.85
C CYS A 41 -4.95 9.21 4.34
N PRO A 42 -5.33 10.18 5.19
CA PRO A 42 -5.07 10.03 6.63
C PRO A 42 -5.88 8.89 7.27
N SER A 43 -7.01 8.54 6.68
CA SER A 43 -7.86 7.48 7.22
C SER A 43 -7.65 6.15 6.51
N ILE A 44 -6.48 5.95 5.92
CA ILE A 44 -6.23 4.74 5.13
C ILE A 44 -6.40 3.46 5.96
N GLY A 45 -6.18 3.56 7.26
CA GLY A 45 -6.34 2.40 8.12
C GLY A 45 -7.77 1.89 8.22
N ASP A 46 -8.75 2.68 7.79
CA ASP A 46 -10.13 2.24 7.75
C ASP A 46 -10.40 1.31 6.56
N PHE A 47 -9.50 1.29 5.60
CA PHE A 47 -9.69 0.51 4.37
C PHE A 47 -8.73 -0.66 4.27
N PHE A 48 -7.52 -0.50 4.79
CA PHE A 48 -6.48 -1.51 4.65
C PHE A 48 -5.77 -1.69 5.98
N ASN A 49 -5.01 -2.76 6.06
CA ASN A 49 -4.23 -3.07 7.25
C ASN A 49 -2.94 -2.25 7.21
N ILE A 50 -2.84 -1.25 8.10
CA ILE A 50 -1.68 -0.35 8.09
C ILE A 50 -0.40 -1.03 8.51
N ASP A 51 -0.48 -2.23 9.12
CA ASP A 51 0.73 -2.98 9.42
C ASP A 51 1.41 -3.50 8.18
N GLY A 52 0.70 -3.53 7.06
CA GLY A 52 1.26 -3.93 5.77
C GLY A 52 1.70 -2.76 4.92
N MET A 53 1.91 -1.60 5.52
CA MET A 53 2.39 -0.43 4.79
C MET A 53 3.20 0.44 5.73
N LEU A 54 3.97 1.37 5.15
CA LEU A 54 4.74 2.34 5.91
C LEU A 54 4.20 3.72 5.56
N CYS A 55 3.43 4.30 6.46
CA CYS A 55 2.80 5.60 6.22
C CYS A 55 3.64 6.72 6.81
N PHE A 56 3.64 7.85 6.14
CA PHE A 56 4.33 9.03 6.66
C PHE A 56 3.51 10.28 6.33
N GLU A 57 3.77 11.35 7.07
CA GLU A 57 3.09 12.63 6.86
C GLU A 57 4.06 13.70 6.43
N GLU A 58 5.29 13.64 6.91
CA GLU A 58 6.30 14.64 6.63
C GLU A 58 7.48 14.00 5.94
N ILE A 59 8.06 14.73 4.99
CA ILE A 59 9.16 14.17 4.20
C ILE A 59 10.37 13.80 5.08
N HIS A 60 10.54 14.47 6.21
CA HIS A 60 11.69 14.18 7.08
C HIS A 60 11.56 12.84 7.77
N GLU A 61 10.40 12.20 7.71
CA GLU A 61 10.22 10.87 8.29
C GLU A 61 10.80 9.77 7.39
N LEU A 62 11.02 10.09 6.11
CA LEU A 62 11.44 9.07 5.15
C LEU A 62 12.76 8.38 5.50
N PRO A 63 13.79 9.08 5.97
CA PRO A 63 15.04 8.36 6.28
C PRO A 63 14.85 7.25 7.29
N GLU A 64 14.02 7.47 8.30
CA GLU A 64 13.75 6.42 9.29
C GLU A 64 12.96 5.27 8.70
N LEU A 65 11.99 5.59 7.86
CA LEU A 65 11.20 4.55 7.23
C LEU A 65 12.05 3.71 6.28
N LEU A 66 12.94 4.36 5.54
CA LEU A 66 13.78 3.64 4.60
C LEU A 66 14.72 2.68 5.31
N LYS A 67 15.11 2.98 6.54
CA LYS A 67 15.91 2.05 7.32
C LYS A 67 15.18 0.76 7.63
N LYS A 68 13.86 0.81 7.67
CA LYS A 68 13.05 -0.39 7.92
C LYS A 68 12.90 -1.25 6.68
N CYS A 69 13.24 -0.74 5.51
CA CYS A 69 12.99 -1.44 4.26
C CYS A 69 14.04 -2.51 4.02
N THR A 70 13.91 -3.61 4.74
CA THR A 70 14.81 -4.76 4.63
C THR A 70 14.02 -5.98 4.23
N PRO A 71 14.68 -7.01 3.68
CA PRO A 71 13.98 -8.26 3.39
C PRO A 71 13.36 -8.88 4.64
N GLU A 72 14.05 -8.77 5.77
CA GLU A 72 13.56 -9.33 7.01
C GLU A 72 12.27 -8.64 7.46
N TYR A 73 12.21 -7.33 7.35
CA TYR A 73 11.01 -6.61 7.75
C TYR A 73 9.85 -7.00 6.84
N TYR A 74 10.10 -7.09 5.54
CA TYR A 74 9.07 -7.50 4.59
C TYR A 74 8.49 -8.86 4.97
N GLU A 75 9.36 -9.81 5.28
CA GLU A 75 8.91 -11.15 5.61
C GLU A 75 8.14 -11.19 6.92
N SER A 76 8.49 -10.31 7.85
CA SER A 76 7.75 -10.24 9.11
C SER A 76 6.34 -9.69 8.91
N LYS A 77 6.08 -9.07 7.76
CA LYS A 77 4.79 -8.47 7.47
C LYS A 77 4.02 -9.21 6.40
N LEU A 78 4.44 -10.41 6.04
CA LEU A 78 3.79 -11.14 4.95
C LEU A 78 2.31 -11.36 5.16
N ASP A 79 1.89 -11.67 6.37
CA ASP A 79 0.47 -11.87 6.63
C ASP A 79 -0.32 -10.59 6.40
N ASP A 80 0.23 -9.47 6.83
CA ASP A 80 -0.41 -8.18 6.64
C ASP A 80 -0.45 -7.79 5.17
N ILE A 81 0.62 -8.10 4.45
CA ILE A 81 0.69 -7.82 3.01
C ILE A 81 -0.34 -8.67 2.27
N LYS A 82 -0.49 -9.93 2.66
CA LYS A 82 -1.47 -10.80 2.03
C LYS A 82 -2.89 -10.33 2.30
N GLU A 83 -3.15 -9.83 3.49
CA GLU A 83 -4.46 -9.30 3.81
C GLU A 83 -4.78 -8.12 2.91
N ASN A 84 -3.83 -7.22 2.71
CA ASN A 84 -4.05 -6.07 1.84
C ASN A 84 -4.19 -6.49 0.39
N PHE A 85 -3.49 -7.54 -0.01
CA PHE A 85 -3.66 -8.07 -1.36
C PHE A 85 -5.11 -8.50 -1.58
N VAL A 86 -5.68 -9.21 -0.63
CA VAL A 86 -7.07 -9.67 -0.75
C VAL A 86 -8.03 -8.49 -0.74
N LEU A 87 -7.82 -7.54 0.15
CA LEU A 87 -8.67 -6.36 0.21
C LEU A 87 -8.62 -5.56 -1.08
N ALA A 88 -7.44 -5.41 -1.65
CA ALA A 88 -7.27 -4.65 -2.87
C ALA A 88 -7.96 -5.30 -4.05
N GLN A 89 -8.05 -6.62 -4.07
CA GLN A 89 -8.75 -7.32 -5.15
C GLN A 89 -10.21 -6.88 -5.22
N LYS A 90 -10.84 -6.69 -4.07
CA LYS A 90 -12.23 -6.26 -4.05
C LYS A 90 -12.41 -4.89 -4.69
N TYR A 91 -11.48 -3.98 -4.41
CA TYR A 91 -11.55 -2.65 -5.00
C TYR A 91 -11.25 -2.69 -6.48
N ARG A 92 -10.34 -3.55 -6.90
CA ARG A 92 -9.99 -3.67 -8.31
C ARG A 92 -11.19 -4.16 -9.11
N LEU A 93 -11.94 -5.14 -8.59
CA LEU A 93 -13.12 -5.64 -9.27
C LEU A 93 -14.19 -4.57 -9.38
N ALA A 94 -14.39 -3.80 -8.32
CA ALA A 94 -15.39 -2.73 -8.37
C ALA A 94 -14.99 -1.67 -9.39
N GLU A 95 -13.72 -1.37 -9.46
CA GLU A 95 -13.21 -0.38 -10.41
C GLU A 95 -13.43 -0.82 -11.85
N LEU A 96 -13.28 -2.12 -12.09
CA LEU A 96 -13.48 -2.65 -13.43
C LEU A 96 -14.95 -2.77 -13.80
N ASN A 97 -15.84 -2.53 -12.86
CA ASN A 97 -17.27 -2.53 -13.09
C ASN A 97 -17.75 -3.86 -13.65
N ILE A 98 -17.47 -4.93 -12.90
CA ILE A 98 -17.87 -6.28 -13.30
C ILE A 98 -18.85 -6.82 -12.25
N PRO A 99 -20.10 -6.33 -12.26
CA PRO A 99 -21.03 -6.68 -11.20
C PRO A 99 -21.39 -8.15 -11.16
N SER A 100 -21.38 -8.83 -12.30
CA SER A 100 -21.72 -10.24 -12.33
C SER A 100 -20.75 -11.08 -11.52
N LEU A 101 -19.53 -10.61 -11.33
CA LEU A 101 -18.56 -11.33 -10.54
C LEU A 101 -18.67 -11.06 -9.05
N MET A 102 -19.49 -10.08 -8.70
CA MET A 102 -19.61 -9.65 -7.32
C MET A 102 -20.86 -10.22 -6.65
N VAL A 103 -21.63 -10.92 -7.40
CA VAL A 103 -22.91 -11.45 -6.91
C VAL A 103 -22.75 -12.76 -6.17
#